data_f8f6d693c6843d93ced6c94275b7294a
#
_entry.id   f8f6d693c6843d93ced6c94275b7294a
#
_cell.length_a   1.000
_cell.length_b   1.000
_cell.length_c   1.000
_cell.angle_alpha   90.00
_cell.angle_beta   90.00
_cell.angle_gamma   90.00
#
_symmetry.space_group_name_H-M   'P 1'
#
loop_
_entity.id
_entity.type
_entity.pdbx_description
1 polymer ?
#
loop_
_entity_poly.entity_id
_entity_poly.type
_entity_poly.pdbx_seq_one_letter_code
_entity_poly.pdbx_strand_id
1 'polypeptide(L)'
;MQYEIGVETMKVLLINGSPHEQGCTNRALEEVASSLKANGVDSEIFWIGKGSIRGCVACGSCGGVSNKCLFDDKVNEALEKMKEADALIVGSPVYYASLNGSLSAFLDRMFYAGACFHHKPAAAVASARRAGTTATLDIIQKYFTISQMPIVSSQYWNMVHGSSAEDVEKDLEGLQTMRTLGKNMAWMLKCIEAGKKAGIDIPDTEDKIKTNFIR
;
A
#
# COMPACT_ATOMS: atom_id res chain seq x y z
N MET A 1 -24.68 -29.01 17.17
CA MET A 1 -23.66 -28.01 17.54
C MET A 1 -23.05 -27.56 16.22
N GLN A 2 -23.59 -26.47 15.63
CA GLN A 2 -23.01 -25.86 14.42
C GLN A 2 -21.77 -25.10 14.85
N TYR A 3 -20.59 -25.56 14.42
CA TYR A 3 -19.36 -24.76 14.51
C TYR A 3 -19.53 -23.64 13.48
N GLU A 4 -19.76 -22.42 13.92
CA GLU A 4 -19.47 -21.23 13.12
C GLU A 4 -17.96 -21.23 12.84
N ILE A 5 -17.60 -21.63 11.64
CA ILE A 5 -16.27 -21.40 11.10
C ILE A 5 -16.19 -19.89 10.94
N GLY A 6 -15.49 -19.22 11.86
CA GLY A 6 -15.21 -17.80 11.74
C GLY A 6 -14.51 -17.59 10.39
N VAL A 7 -15.18 -16.95 9.46
CA VAL A 7 -14.56 -16.52 8.20
C VAL A 7 -13.58 -15.42 8.60
N GLU A 8 -12.28 -15.71 8.64
CA GLU A 8 -11.26 -14.67 8.74
C GLU A 8 -11.49 -13.70 7.58
N THR A 9 -11.95 -12.50 7.89
CA THR A 9 -12.19 -11.47 6.89
C THR A 9 -10.86 -10.94 6.42
N MET A 10 -10.56 -11.08 5.12
CA MET A 10 -9.36 -10.50 4.51
C MET A 10 -9.38 -8.97 4.67
N LYS A 11 -8.25 -8.38 5.03
CA LYS A 11 -8.11 -6.95 5.31
C LYS A 11 -7.03 -6.29 4.46
N VAL A 12 -7.34 -5.14 3.88
CA VAL A 12 -6.40 -4.31 3.12
C VAL A 12 -6.08 -3.03 3.89
N LEU A 13 -4.78 -2.75 4.08
CA LEU A 13 -4.33 -1.46 4.60
C LEU A 13 -4.15 -0.47 3.46
N LEU A 14 -4.82 0.69 3.52
CA LEU A 14 -4.69 1.77 2.55
C LEU A 14 -3.96 2.95 3.20
N ILE A 15 -2.75 3.26 2.75
CA ILE A 15 -1.98 4.40 3.27
C ILE A 15 -2.37 5.66 2.50
N ASN A 16 -2.91 6.65 3.20
CA ASN A 16 -3.10 7.99 2.65
C ASN A 16 -1.87 8.86 2.95
N GLY A 17 -1.01 9.04 1.94
CA GLY A 17 0.21 9.85 2.00
C GLY A 17 0.02 11.34 1.76
N SER A 18 -1.22 11.81 1.60
CA SER A 18 -1.51 13.22 1.40
C SER A 18 -1.42 14.02 2.72
N PRO A 19 -0.93 15.27 2.71
CA PRO A 19 -1.06 16.17 3.85
C PRO A 19 -2.52 16.60 4.10
N HIS A 20 -3.40 16.39 3.12
CA HIS A 20 -4.84 16.64 3.24
C HIS A 20 -5.56 15.32 3.54
N GLU A 21 -6.11 15.21 4.76
CA GLU A 21 -6.78 14.00 5.22
C GLU A 21 -7.91 13.58 4.29
N GLN A 22 -8.73 14.53 3.84
CA GLN A 22 -9.91 14.31 2.99
C GLN A 22 -9.73 14.95 1.59
N GLY A 23 -8.51 14.89 1.04
CA GLY A 23 -8.22 15.42 -0.30
C GLY A 23 -8.40 14.40 -1.42
N CYS A 24 -7.88 14.74 -2.62
CA CYS A 24 -7.97 13.91 -3.82
C CYS A 24 -7.48 12.47 -3.61
N THR A 25 -6.34 12.30 -2.90
CA THR A 25 -5.78 10.97 -2.61
C THR A 25 -6.75 10.15 -1.75
N ASN A 26 -7.32 10.77 -0.72
CA ASN A 26 -8.30 10.09 0.15
C ASN A 26 -9.54 9.66 -0.65
N ARG A 27 -10.09 10.56 -1.48
CA ARG A 27 -11.27 10.24 -2.29
C ARG A 27 -11.01 9.04 -3.23
N ALA A 28 -9.81 8.97 -3.82
CA ALA A 28 -9.41 7.81 -4.62
C ALA A 28 -9.36 6.52 -3.78
N LEU A 29 -8.78 6.57 -2.59
CA LEU A 29 -8.70 5.42 -1.68
C LEU A 29 -10.07 5.00 -1.16
N GLU A 30 -10.99 5.93 -0.91
CA GLU A 30 -12.38 5.63 -0.54
C GLU A 30 -13.13 4.86 -1.63
N GLU A 31 -12.89 5.20 -2.90
CA GLU A 31 -13.49 4.47 -4.02
C GLU A 31 -12.94 3.03 -4.08
N VAL A 32 -11.64 2.83 -3.85
CA VAL A 32 -11.04 1.50 -3.75
C VAL A 32 -11.63 0.74 -2.56
N ALA A 33 -11.72 1.38 -1.38
CA ALA A 33 -12.26 0.78 -0.15
C ALA A 33 -13.73 0.34 -0.34
N SER A 34 -14.54 1.18 -0.97
CA SER A 34 -15.94 0.86 -1.31
C SER A 34 -16.03 -0.36 -2.24
N SER A 35 -15.13 -0.43 -3.23
CA SER A 35 -15.05 -1.57 -4.14
C SER A 35 -14.59 -2.86 -3.44
N LEU A 36 -13.60 -2.79 -2.54
CA LEU A 36 -13.17 -3.92 -1.71
C LEU A 36 -14.33 -4.45 -0.86
N LYS A 37 -15.02 -3.57 -0.15
CA LYS A 37 -16.18 -3.91 0.69
C LYS A 37 -17.29 -4.58 -0.12
N ALA A 38 -17.63 -4.06 -1.29
CA ALA A 38 -18.61 -4.65 -2.20
C ALA A 38 -18.21 -6.06 -2.68
N ASN A 39 -16.91 -6.40 -2.60
CA ASN A 39 -16.37 -7.71 -2.94
C ASN A 39 -16.00 -8.56 -1.70
N GLY A 40 -16.49 -8.20 -0.50
CA GLY A 40 -16.32 -8.99 0.73
C GLY A 40 -14.91 -8.95 1.33
N VAL A 41 -14.19 -7.85 1.13
CA VAL A 41 -12.86 -7.61 1.71
C VAL A 41 -12.91 -6.34 2.56
N ASP A 42 -12.48 -6.42 3.80
CA ASP A 42 -12.39 -5.27 4.70
C ASP A 42 -11.18 -4.39 4.38
N SER A 43 -11.26 -3.13 4.75
CA SER A 43 -10.16 -2.20 4.52
C SER A 43 -10.12 -1.10 5.56
N GLU A 44 -8.92 -0.56 5.78
CA GLU A 44 -8.68 0.56 6.66
C GLU A 44 -7.83 1.61 5.97
N ILE A 45 -8.30 2.85 5.91
CA ILE A 45 -7.50 3.99 5.43
C ILE A 45 -6.71 4.55 6.61
N PHE A 46 -5.38 4.46 6.52
CA PHE A 46 -4.45 5.00 7.49
C PHE A 46 -3.83 6.29 6.97
N TRP A 47 -4.19 7.40 7.56
CA TRP A 47 -3.62 8.70 7.22
C TRP A 47 -2.30 8.94 7.98
N ILE A 48 -1.22 9.23 7.24
CA ILE A 48 0.09 9.48 7.84
C ILE A 48 0.19 10.83 8.58
N GLY A 49 -0.82 11.70 8.42
CA GLY A 49 -0.87 13.01 9.06
C GLY A 49 -0.19 14.10 8.23
N LYS A 50 -0.26 15.33 8.75
CA LYS A 50 0.39 16.53 8.19
C LYS A 50 1.61 16.99 9.00
N GLY A 51 1.94 16.26 10.06
CA GLY A 51 3.11 16.52 10.88
C GLY A 51 4.41 16.12 10.19
N SER A 52 5.54 16.52 10.76
CA SER A 52 6.86 16.14 10.26
C SER A 52 7.08 14.64 10.43
N ILE A 53 7.43 13.97 9.34
CA ILE A 53 7.87 12.58 9.34
C ILE A 53 9.38 12.57 9.15
N ARG A 54 10.10 12.06 10.14
CA ARG A 54 11.55 11.95 10.08
C ARG A 54 11.97 10.89 9.06
N GLY A 55 12.94 11.22 8.21
CA GLY A 55 13.56 10.26 7.30
C GLY A 55 14.36 9.18 8.05
N CYS A 56 14.69 8.09 7.36
CA CYS A 56 15.57 7.06 7.89
C CYS A 56 16.99 7.62 8.08
N VAL A 57 17.57 7.41 9.25
CA VAL A 57 18.93 7.84 9.60
C VAL A 57 19.94 6.68 9.60
N ALA A 58 19.54 5.54 9.05
CA ALA A 58 20.38 4.35 8.94
C ALA A 58 21.03 3.90 10.27
N CYS A 59 20.31 4.06 11.40
CA CYS A 59 20.82 3.72 12.74
C CYS A 59 21.01 2.22 12.97
N GLY A 60 20.48 1.36 12.08
CA GLY A 60 20.60 -0.10 12.19
C GLY A 60 19.75 -0.77 13.28
N SER A 61 19.06 -0.01 14.13
CA SER A 61 18.31 -0.55 15.28
C SER A 61 17.19 -1.53 14.92
N CYS A 62 16.58 -1.37 13.73
CA CYS A 62 15.55 -2.30 13.25
C CYS A 62 16.13 -3.59 12.64
N GLY A 63 17.41 -3.58 12.25
CA GLY A 63 18.08 -4.73 11.61
C GLY A 63 17.38 -5.24 10.33
N GLY A 64 16.39 -4.53 9.82
CA GLY A 64 15.56 -4.96 8.69
C GLY A 64 14.58 -6.10 9.00
N VAL A 65 14.45 -6.53 10.26
CA VAL A 65 13.67 -7.71 10.65
C VAL A 65 12.82 -7.53 11.91
N SER A 66 13.00 -6.41 12.65
CA SER A 66 12.32 -6.21 13.94
C SER A 66 10.85 -5.86 13.81
N ASN A 67 10.40 -5.50 12.61
CA ASN A 67 9.08 -4.92 12.33
C ASN A 67 8.75 -3.73 13.24
N LYS A 68 9.78 -3.00 13.67
CA LYS A 68 9.67 -1.79 14.50
C LYS A 68 10.83 -0.82 14.20
N CYS A 69 10.50 0.44 13.98
CA CYS A 69 11.50 1.52 13.89
C CYS A 69 11.84 2.02 15.29
N LEU A 70 13.10 2.52 15.49
CA LEU A 70 13.52 3.14 16.73
C LEU A 70 12.67 4.36 17.11
N PHE A 71 12.22 5.13 16.11
CA PHE A 71 11.39 6.31 16.33
C PHE A 71 9.92 5.87 16.46
N ASP A 72 9.33 6.18 17.63
CA ASP A 72 7.96 5.82 17.94
C ASP A 72 7.00 6.89 17.41
N ASP A 73 6.49 6.66 16.22
CA ASP A 73 5.59 7.56 15.50
C ASP A 73 4.67 6.76 14.54
N LYS A 74 3.99 7.46 13.63
CA LYS A 74 3.06 6.90 12.64
C LYS A 74 3.61 5.71 11.83
N VAL A 75 4.93 5.59 11.68
CA VAL A 75 5.55 4.44 11.00
C VAL A 75 5.32 3.15 11.79
N ASN A 76 5.53 3.19 13.11
CA ASN A 76 5.30 2.02 13.96
C ASN A 76 3.82 1.65 14.05
N GLU A 77 2.93 2.64 14.09
CA GLU A 77 1.48 2.38 14.04
C GLU A 77 1.10 1.62 12.75
N ALA A 78 1.64 2.05 11.60
CA ALA A 78 1.38 1.38 10.32
C ALA A 78 2.00 -0.02 10.25
N LEU A 79 3.19 -0.22 10.82
CA LEU A 79 3.83 -1.53 10.90
C LEU A 79 2.98 -2.54 11.70
N GLU A 80 2.38 -2.11 12.82
CA GLU A 80 1.46 -2.97 13.58
C GLU A 80 0.21 -3.31 12.77
N LYS A 81 -0.41 -2.32 12.09
CA LYS A 81 -1.56 -2.58 11.22
C LYS A 81 -1.22 -3.50 10.05
N MET A 82 0.00 -3.41 9.52
CA MET A 82 0.45 -4.24 8.40
C MET A 82 0.65 -5.72 8.79
N LYS A 83 0.88 -6.02 10.07
CA LYS A 83 0.90 -7.42 10.56
C LYS A 83 -0.44 -8.11 10.32
N GLU A 84 -1.53 -7.39 10.58
CA GLU A 84 -2.90 -7.88 10.48
C GLU A 84 -3.49 -7.76 9.06
N ALA A 85 -2.87 -6.98 8.19
CA ALA A 85 -3.36 -6.77 6.83
C ALA A 85 -2.83 -7.85 5.87
N ASP A 86 -3.68 -8.28 4.94
CA ASP A 86 -3.35 -9.24 3.88
C ASP A 86 -2.78 -8.57 2.63
N ALA A 87 -3.02 -7.28 2.45
CA ALA A 87 -2.55 -6.49 1.32
C ALA A 87 -2.31 -5.02 1.69
N LEU A 88 -1.57 -4.31 0.84
CA LEU A 88 -1.21 -2.90 1.01
C LEU A 88 -1.57 -2.09 -0.23
N ILE A 89 -2.22 -0.94 -0.03
CA ILE A 89 -2.38 0.07 -1.10
C ILE A 89 -1.80 1.39 -0.60
N VAL A 90 -0.93 2.01 -1.40
CA VAL A 90 -0.29 3.29 -1.05
C VAL A 90 -0.75 4.38 -2.00
N GLY A 91 -1.42 5.39 -1.46
CA GLY A 91 -1.87 6.57 -2.17
C GLY A 91 -0.98 7.79 -1.93
N SER A 92 -0.61 8.51 -3.00
CA SER A 92 0.18 9.74 -2.93
C SER A 92 -0.39 10.84 -3.83
N PRO A 93 -0.40 12.09 -3.38
CA PRO A 93 -0.48 13.20 -4.31
C PRO A 93 0.84 13.31 -5.09
N VAL A 94 0.76 13.83 -6.31
CA VAL A 94 1.96 14.11 -7.11
C VAL A 94 2.59 15.43 -6.68
N TYR A 95 3.84 15.37 -6.22
CA TYR A 95 4.67 16.53 -5.92
C TYR A 95 5.92 16.49 -6.80
N TYR A 96 6.09 17.48 -7.71
CA TYR A 96 7.26 17.56 -8.62
C TYR A 96 7.52 16.23 -9.37
N ALA A 97 6.47 15.67 -9.97
CA ALA A 97 6.51 14.38 -10.68
C ALA A 97 7.04 13.20 -9.83
N SER A 98 6.79 13.24 -8.52
CA SER A 98 7.20 12.22 -7.56
C SER A 98 6.12 12.06 -6.49
N LEU A 99 6.30 11.07 -5.59
CA LEU A 99 5.47 10.99 -4.40
C LEU A 99 5.79 12.16 -3.44
N ASN A 100 4.86 12.42 -2.52
CA ASN A 100 5.03 13.40 -1.46
C ASN A 100 6.24 13.05 -0.58
N GLY A 101 7.07 14.06 -0.23
CA GLY A 101 8.29 13.86 0.54
C GLY A 101 8.08 13.24 1.94
N SER A 102 7.00 13.59 2.63
CA SER A 102 6.65 12.96 3.91
C SER A 102 6.31 11.48 3.74
N LEU A 103 5.61 11.12 2.65
CA LEU A 103 5.34 9.72 2.32
C LEU A 103 6.63 8.97 1.96
N SER A 104 7.57 9.59 1.22
CA SER A 104 8.88 8.97 0.94
C SER A 104 9.61 8.63 2.24
N ALA A 105 9.73 9.60 3.16
CA ALA A 105 10.35 9.39 4.47
C ALA A 105 9.64 8.30 5.30
N PHE A 106 8.32 8.24 5.20
CA PHE A 106 7.50 7.22 5.84
C PHE A 106 7.77 5.83 5.27
N LEU A 107 7.74 5.67 3.94
CA LEU A 107 7.94 4.40 3.26
C LEU A 107 9.36 3.87 3.44
N ASP A 108 10.40 4.74 3.36
CA ASP A 108 11.79 4.35 3.61
C ASP A 108 11.93 3.65 4.98
N ARG A 109 11.30 4.19 6.01
CA ARG A 109 11.35 3.62 7.34
C ARG A 109 10.45 2.39 7.49
N MET A 110 9.24 2.45 6.95
CA MET A 110 8.28 1.35 7.01
C MET A 110 8.82 0.10 6.33
N PHE A 111 9.33 0.23 5.11
CA PHE A 111 9.85 -0.91 4.35
C PHE A 111 11.23 -1.38 4.83
N TYR A 112 12.06 -0.49 5.37
CA TYR A 112 13.34 -0.90 5.95
C TYR A 112 13.19 -1.65 7.28
N ALA A 113 12.20 -1.30 8.09
CA ALA A 113 11.92 -1.96 9.36
C ALA A 113 10.98 -3.18 9.24
N GLY A 114 10.15 -3.22 8.18
CA GLY A 114 9.10 -4.22 8.02
C GLY A 114 9.62 -5.61 7.65
N ALA A 115 9.13 -6.62 8.37
CA ALA A 115 9.45 -8.02 8.14
C ALA A 115 8.26 -8.83 7.58
N CYS A 116 7.09 -8.22 7.42
CA CYS A 116 5.83 -8.92 7.13
C CYS A 116 5.23 -8.60 5.75
N PHE A 117 6.03 -8.10 4.81
CA PHE A 117 5.51 -7.65 3.50
C PHE A 117 5.50 -8.74 2.43
N HIS A 118 6.40 -9.71 2.52
CA HIS A 118 6.62 -10.72 1.48
C HIS A 118 5.31 -11.41 1.09
N HIS A 119 5.08 -11.51 -0.21
CA HIS A 119 3.93 -12.17 -0.84
C HIS A 119 2.55 -11.56 -0.54
N LYS A 120 2.46 -10.47 0.24
CA LYS A 120 1.22 -9.70 0.34
C LYS A 120 1.03 -8.87 -0.93
N PRO A 121 -0.12 -8.94 -1.61
CA PRO A 121 -0.40 -8.10 -2.77
C PRO A 121 -0.33 -6.61 -2.44
N ALA A 122 0.15 -5.80 -3.39
CA ALA A 122 0.24 -4.37 -3.21
C ALA A 122 -0.18 -3.57 -4.45
N ALA A 123 -0.60 -2.33 -4.25
CA ALA A 123 -0.87 -1.39 -5.33
C ALA A 123 -0.50 0.04 -4.95
N ALA A 124 -0.11 0.83 -5.95
CA ALA A 124 0.09 2.26 -5.83
C ALA A 124 -1.08 3.02 -6.45
N VAL A 125 -1.44 4.18 -5.85
CA VAL A 125 -2.46 5.11 -6.36
C VAL A 125 -1.87 6.52 -6.37
N ALA A 126 -2.03 7.25 -7.47
CA ALA A 126 -1.58 8.63 -7.58
C ALA A 126 -2.76 9.58 -7.81
N SER A 127 -2.73 10.74 -7.16
CA SER A 127 -3.65 11.83 -7.43
C SER A 127 -2.90 13.07 -7.91
N ALA A 128 -3.35 13.70 -8.98
CA ALA A 128 -2.72 14.88 -9.53
C ALA A 128 -3.73 15.83 -10.17
N ARG A 129 -3.39 17.10 -10.21
CA ARG A 129 -4.14 18.05 -11.03
C ARG A 129 -3.88 17.82 -12.52
N ARG A 130 -2.68 17.37 -12.92
CA ARG A 130 -2.29 17.26 -14.33
C ARG A 130 -1.33 16.11 -14.62
N ALA A 131 -0.03 16.28 -14.44
CA ALA A 131 1.03 15.36 -14.88
C ALA A 131 1.85 14.79 -13.73
N GLY A 132 2.67 13.77 -14.00
CA GLY A 132 3.62 13.18 -13.05
C GLY A 132 3.10 11.93 -12.32
N THR A 133 1.90 11.48 -12.62
CA THR A 133 1.27 10.32 -11.98
C THR A 133 2.04 9.02 -12.22
N THR A 134 2.45 8.73 -13.45
CA THR A 134 3.21 7.52 -13.79
C THR A 134 4.55 7.46 -13.05
N ALA A 135 5.30 8.56 -13.03
CA ALA A 135 6.56 8.63 -12.29
C ALA A 135 6.35 8.42 -10.77
N THR A 136 5.26 8.93 -10.22
CA THR A 136 4.89 8.70 -8.81
C THR A 136 4.58 7.22 -8.55
N LEU A 137 3.81 6.58 -9.42
CA LEU A 137 3.50 5.14 -9.32
C LEU A 137 4.76 4.30 -9.39
N ASP A 138 5.66 4.59 -10.34
CA ASP A 138 6.93 3.86 -10.52
C ASP A 138 7.79 3.89 -9.26
N ILE A 139 7.87 5.03 -8.58
CA ILE A 139 8.66 5.16 -7.35
C ILE A 139 8.05 4.33 -6.22
N ILE A 140 6.72 4.39 -6.04
CA ILE A 140 6.05 3.62 -4.98
C ILE A 140 6.18 2.12 -5.25
N GLN A 141 6.03 1.67 -6.49
CA GLN A 141 6.12 0.25 -6.86
C GLN A 141 7.50 -0.37 -6.60
N LYS A 142 8.57 0.42 -6.53
CA LYS A 142 9.91 -0.07 -6.18
C LYS A 142 10.00 -0.61 -4.76
N TYR A 143 9.26 -0.03 -3.82
CA TYR A 143 9.15 -0.58 -2.45
C TYR A 143 8.49 -1.96 -2.46
N PHE A 144 7.48 -2.16 -3.30
CA PHE A 144 6.78 -3.43 -3.41
C PHE A 144 7.65 -4.51 -4.04
N THR A 145 8.28 -4.20 -5.17
CA THR A 145 9.08 -5.17 -5.93
C THR A 145 10.30 -5.66 -5.15
N ILE A 146 11.03 -4.78 -4.43
CA ILE A 146 12.16 -5.21 -3.60
C ILE A 146 11.71 -6.06 -2.40
N SER A 147 10.45 -5.94 -2.00
CA SER A 147 9.85 -6.67 -0.88
C SER A 147 9.07 -7.93 -1.30
N GLN A 148 9.25 -8.39 -2.54
CA GLN A 148 8.57 -9.58 -3.09
C GLN A 148 7.03 -9.50 -3.00
N MET A 149 6.47 -8.30 -3.14
CA MET A 149 5.03 -8.10 -3.12
C MET A 149 4.47 -8.14 -4.54
N PRO A 150 3.50 -9.01 -4.86
CA PRO A 150 2.81 -8.98 -6.16
C PRO A 150 2.10 -7.64 -6.36
N ILE A 151 2.33 -7.00 -7.51
CA ILE A 151 1.68 -5.72 -7.84
C ILE A 151 0.34 -6.00 -8.51
N VAL A 152 -0.73 -5.47 -7.92
CA VAL A 152 -2.08 -5.55 -8.47
C VAL A 152 -2.34 -4.33 -9.37
N SER A 153 -2.74 -4.61 -10.61
CA SER A 153 -3.12 -3.59 -11.59
C SER A 153 -4.64 -3.40 -11.65
N SER A 154 -5.05 -2.32 -12.31
CA SER A 154 -6.42 -2.11 -12.77
C SER A 154 -6.49 -2.24 -14.29
N GLN A 155 -7.42 -1.52 -14.92
CA GLN A 155 -7.55 -1.42 -16.38
C GLN A 155 -6.66 -0.35 -17.02
N TYR A 156 -6.07 0.53 -16.19
CA TYR A 156 -5.16 1.61 -16.57
C TYR A 156 -4.16 1.86 -15.44
N TRP A 157 -3.24 2.83 -15.54
CA TRP A 157 -2.43 3.25 -14.41
C TRP A 157 -3.32 3.84 -13.31
N ASN A 158 -3.08 3.45 -12.07
CA ASN A 158 -3.94 3.76 -10.94
C ASN A 158 -3.85 5.24 -10.54
N MET A 159 -4.54 6.11 -11.25
CA MET A 159 -4.51 7.54 -11.00
C MET A 159 -5.90 8.16 -11.03
N VAL A 160 -6.03 9.29 -10.36
CA VAL A 160 -7.18 10.18 -10.44
C VAL A 160 -6.71 11.61 -10.66
N HIS A 161 -7.55 12.44 -11.27
CA HIS A 161 -7.26 13.85 -11.53
C HIS A 161 -8.25 14.76 -10.82
N GLY A 162 -7.74 15.84 -10.23
CA GLY A 162 -8.53 16.87 -9.54
C GLY A 162 -7.64 17.78 -8.71
N SER A 163 -8.17 18.96 -8.39
CA SER A 163 -7.57 19.92 -7.44
C SER A 163 -8.21 19.81 -6.05
N SER A 164 -9.37 19.20 -5.97
CA SER A 164 -10.11 18.91 -4.72
C SER A 164 -10.78 17.54 -4.79
N ALA A 165 -11.33 17.05 -3.68
CA ALA A 165 -12.08 15.79 -3.65
C ALA A 165 -13.30 15.85 -4.59
N GLU A 166 -13.98 17.00 -4.66
CA GLU A 166 -15.15 17.25 -5.52
C GLU A 166 -14.78 17.24 -7.01
N ASP A 167 -13.54 17.60 -7.36
CA ASP A 167 -13.06 17.47 -8.74
C ASP A 167 -12.81 16.00 -9.10
N VAL A 168 -12.30 15.21 -8.18
CA VAL A 168 -12.12 13.77 -8.39
C VAL A 168 -13.45 13.06 -8.63
N GLU A 169 -14.56 13.54 -8.05
CA GLU A 169 -15.91 13.02 -8.35
C GLU A 169 -16.31 13.17 -9.82
N LYS A 170 -15.71 14.12 -10.53
CA LYS A 170 -15.94 14.36 -11.96
C LYS A 170 -15.01 13.54 -12.86
N ASP A 171 -13.92 12.99 -12.31
CA ASP A 171 -12.99 12.09 -13.00
C ASP A 171 -13.56 10.67 -13.05
N LEU A 172 -14.56 10.48 -13.90
CA LEU A 172 -15.28 9.19 -13.99
C LEU A 172 -14.37 8.04 -14.43
N GLU A 173 -13.35 8.30 -15.24
CA GLU A 173 -12.36 7.31 -15.67
C GLU A 173 -11.44 6.92 -14.51
N GLY A 174 -10.92 7.89 -13.77
CA GLY A 174 -10.10 7.66 -12.58
C GLY A 174 -10.86 6.88 -11.51
N LEU A 175 -12.11 7.24 -11.23
CA LEU A 175 -12.96 6.51 -10.28
C LEU A 175 -13.27 5.08 -10.78
N GLN A 176 -13.49 4.88 -12.08
CA GLN A 176 -13.64 3.53 -12.66
C GLN A 176 -12.36 2.71 -12.48
N THR A 177 -11.20 3.32 -12.68
CA THR A 177 -9.89 2.70 -12.47
C THR A 177 -9.72 2.27 -10.99
N MET A 178 -10.11 3.11 -10.03
CA MET A 178 -10.09 2.77 -8.59
C MET A 178 -11.04 1.62 -8.27
N ARG A 179 -12.25 1.60 -8.82
CA ARG A 179 -13.19 0.47 -8.63
C ARG A 179 -12.63 -0.83 -9.19
N THR A 180 -12.00 -0.77 -10.36
CA THR A 180 -11.37 -1.95 -10.97
C THR A 180 -10.19 -2.44 -10.15
N LEU A 181 -9.36 -1.53 -9.62
CA LEU A 181 -8.28 -1.89 -8.69
C LEU A 181 -8.82 -2.65 -7.46
N GLY A 182 -9.89 -2.14 -6.83
CA GLY A 182 -10.51 -2.81 -5.68
C GLY A 182 -11.03 -4.22 -6.02
N LYS A 183 -11.66 -4.39 -7.18
CA LYS A 183 -12.11 -5.71 -7.66
C LYS A 183 -10.96 -6.67 -7.88
N ASN A 184 -9.89 -6.22 -8.55
CA ASN A 184 -8.72 -7.04 -8.84
C ASN A 184 -7.97 -7.43 -7.56
N MET A 185 -7.84 -6.51 -6.61
CA MET A 185 -7.26 -6.78 -5.29
C MET A 185 -8.07 -7.83 -4.53
N ALA A 186 -9.38 -7.68 -4.46
CA ALA A 186 -10.25 -8.64 -3.82
C ALA A 186 -10.20 -10.02 -4.49
N TRP A 187 -10.15 -10.06 -5.83
CA TRP A 187 -9.97 -11.31 -6.57
C TRP A 187 -8.64 -11.99 -6.26
N MET A 188 -7.53 -11.25 -6.27
CA MET A 188 -6.19 -11.77 -5.96
C MET A 188 -6.15 -12.35 -4.53
N LEU A 189 -6.69 -11.64 -3.55
CA LEU A 189 -6.75 -12.12 -2.16
C LEU A 189 -7.55 -13.42 -2.04
N LYS A 190 -8.70 -13.51 -2.73
CA LYS A 190 -9.50 -14.75 -2.75
C LYS A 190 -8.76 -15.91 -3.42
N CYS A 191 -7.97 -15.64 -4.48
CA CYS A 191 -7.13 -16.68 -5.12
C CYS A 191 -6.04 -17.16 -4.17
N ILE A 192 -5.38 -16.26 -3.44
CA ILE A 192 -4.35 -16.62 -2.46
C ILE A 192 -4.96 -17.46 -1.34
N GLU A 193 -6.09 -17.05 -0.82
CA GLU A 193 -6.78 -17.77 0.25
C GLU A 193 -7.28 -19.16 -0.22
N ALA A 194 -7.80 -19.25 -1.44
CA ALA A 194 -8.18 -20.53 -2.04
C ALA A 194 -6.95 -21.43 -2.26
N GLY A 195 -5.81 -20.87 -2.68
CA GLY A 195 -4.54 -21.57 -2.80
C GLY A 195 -4.06 -22.14 -1.48
N LYS A 196 -4.05 -21.34 -0.42
CA LYS A 196 -3.71 -21.80 0.94
C LYS A 196 -4.60 -22.98 1.39
N LYS A 197 -5.91 -22.86 1.19
CA LYS A 197 -6.86 -23.96 1.52
C LYS A 197 -6.64 -25.21 0.68
N ALA A 198 -6.11 -25.08 -0.53
CA ALA A 198 -5.73 -26.20 -1.39
C ALA A 198 -4.33 -26.78 -1.10
N GLY A 199 -3.63 -26.27 -0.08
CA GLY A 199 -2.30 -26.72 0.30
C GLY A 199 -1.16 -26.16 -0.56
N ILE A 200 -1.39 -25.01 -1.22
CA ILE A 200 -0.33 -24.28 -1.94
C ILE A 200 0.38 -23.39 -0.95
N ASP A 201 1.60 -23.75 -0.60
CA ASP A 201 2.43 -23.01 0.33
C ASP A 201 3.07 -21.76 -0.34
N ILE A 202 3.39 -20.78 0.49
CA ILE A 202 4.21 -19.63 0.07
C ILE A 202 5.61 -20.15 -0.27
N PRO A 203 6.24 -19.65 -1.37
CA PRO A 203 7.60 -20.06 -1.72
C PRO A 203 8.60 -19.83 -0.59
N ASP A 204 9.51 -20.78 -0.40
CA ASP A 204 10.61 -20.64 0.56
C ASP A 204 11.48 -19.43 0.20
N THR A 205 11.96 -18.72 1.21
CA THR A 205 12.87 -17.60 1.04
C THR A 205 14.30 -18.09 1.23
N GLU A 206 15.11 -17.98 0.20
CA GLU A 206 16.55 -18.25 0.29
C GLU A 206 17.27 -17.16 1.10
N ASP A 207 18.39 -17.53 1.73
CA ASP A 207 19.30 -16.58 2.36
C ASP A 207 19.86 -15.61 1.32
N LYS A 208 19.78 -14.31 1.60
CA LYS A 208 20.22 -13.27 0.66
C LYS A 208 21.73 -13.30 0.48
N ILE A 209 22.19 -13.62 -0.72
CA ILE A 209 23.58 -13.43 -1.12
C ILE A 209 23.79 -11.93 -1.37
N LYS A 210 24.76 -11.34 -0.66
CA LYS A 210 25.13 -9.93 -0.80
C LYS A 210 26.39 -9.80 -1.62
N THR A 211 26.31 -9.14 -2.77
CA THR A 211 27.47 -8.79 -3.58
C THR A 211 28.06 -7.47 -3.12
N ASN A 212 29.36 -7.44 -2.85
CA ASN A 212 30.12 -6.23 -2.62
C ASN A 212 31.03 -5.97 -3.81
N PHE A 213 30.82 -4.87 -4.54
CA PHE A 213 31.62 -4.49 -5.71
C PHE A 213 32.92 -3.75 -5.35
N ILE A 214 33.11 -3.39 -4.08
CA ILE A 214 34.37 -2.78 -3.59
C ILE A 214 35.26 -3.91 -3.11
N ARG A 215 36.35 -4.13 -3.83
CA ARG A 215 37.37 -5.16 -3.53
C ARG A 215 38.67 -4.51 -3.19
#